data_79282d9bd76713fff4484890c5a3cb05
#
_entry.id   79282d9bd76713fff4484890c5a3cb05
#
_cell.length_a   1.000
_cell.length_b   1.000
_cell.length_c   1.000
_cell.angle_alpha   90.00
_cell.angle_beta   90.00
_cell.angle_gamma   90.00
#
_symmetry.space_group_name_H-M   'P 1'
#
loop_
_entity.id
_entity.type
_entity.pdbx_description
1 polymer ?
#
loop_
_entity_poly.entity_id
_entity_poly.type
_entity_poly.pdbx_seq_one_letter_code
_entity_poly.pdbx_strand_id
1 'polypeptide(L)'
;MLRKVNYWASKLRVQPRIVRVQRMTRKWGSCSTSGIITLAGDLADQGPQFVDFVIAHELLHLRVPNHGKLFTTLMTVHVPNWRGMNVLR
;
A
#
# COMPACT_ATOMS: atom_id res chain seq x y z
N MET A 1 0.45 -12.12 3.90
CA MET A 1 0.60 -10.68 3.53
C MET A 1 2.03 -10.28 3.23
N LEU A 2 2.99 -10.81 3.97
CA LEU A 2 4.40 -10.44 3.78
C LEU A 2 4.92 -10.76 2.37
N ARG A 3 4.50 -11.87 1.78
CA ARG A 3 4.82 -12.20 0.40
C ARG A 3 4.39 -11.11 -0.58
N LYS A 4 3.18 -10.59 -0.40
CA LYS A 4 2.67 -9.53 -1.26
C LYS A 4 3.44 -8.23 -1.06
N VAL A 5 3.84 -7.94 0.16
CA VAL A 5 4.69 -6.77 0.44
C VAL A 5 6.01 -6.89 -0.32
N ASN A 6 6.65 -8.05 -0.24
CA ASN A 6 7.92 -8.28 -0.94
C ASN A 6 7.75 -8.19 -2.46
N TYR A 7 6.68 -8.76 -2.98
CA TYR A 7 6.38 -8.68 -4.42
C TYR A 7 6.23 -7.23 -4.88
N TRP A 8 5.40 -6.45 -4.17
CA TRP A 8 5.14 -5.08 -4.56
C TRP A 8 6.33 -4.15 -4.32
N ALA A 9 7.09 -4.37 -3.26
CA ALA A 9 8.30 -3.60 -3.01
C ALA A 9 9.31 -3.77 -4.15
N SER A 10 9.48 -5.00 -4.62
CA SER A 10 10.35 -5.29 -5.75
C SER A 10 9.83 -4.65 -7.04
N LYS A 11 8.54 -4.80 -7.30
CA LYS A 11 7.92 -4.29 -8.53
C LYS A 11 7.95 -2.77 -8.59
N LEU A 12 7.68 -2.10 -7.47
CA LEU A 12 7.68 -0.64 -7.37
C LEU A 12 9.07 -0.06 -7.13
N ARG A 13 10.07 -0.91 -6.92
CA ARG A 13 11.46 -0.51 -6.65
C ARG A 13 11.56 0.39 -5.44
N VAL A 14 10.93 -0.03 -4.36
CA VAL A 14 10.98 0.66 -3.07
C VAL A 14 11.46 -0.31 -2.01
N GLN A 15 12.00 0.23 -0.93
CA GLN A 15 12.47 -0.60 0.19
C GLN A 15 11.98 0.01 1.49
N PRO A 16 10.93 -0.53 2.08
CA PRO A 16 10.48 -0.05 3.38
C PRO A 16 11.52 -0.34 4.44
N ARG A 17 11.67 0.57 5.37
CA ARG A 17 12.59 0.37 6.50
C ARG A 17 12.03 -0.65 7.47
N ILE A 18 10.74 -0.55 7.77
CA ILE A 18 10.03 -1.45 8.66
C ILE A 18 8.65 -1.71 8.08
N VAL A 19 8.22 -2.95 8.11
CA VAL A 19 6.83 -3.33 7.80
C VAL A 19 6.24 -3.97 9.05
N ARG A 20 5.13 -3.44 9.54
CA ARG A 20 4.48 -4.02 10.70
C ARG A 20 2.97 -4.15 10.47
N VAL A 21 2.37 -5.09 11.18
CA VAL A 21 0.95 -5.36 11.15
C VAL A 21 0.40 -5.07 12.54
N GLN A 22 -0.64 -4.26 12.61
CA GLN A 22 -1.26 -3.94 13.89
C GLN A 22 -2.74 -3.67 13.71
N ARG A 23 -3.48 -3.64 14.81
CA ARG A 23 -4.89 -3.31 14.78
C ARG A 23 -5.07 -1.85 14.35
N MET A 24 -5.87 -1.64 13.31
CA MET A 24 -6.22 -0.31 12.81
C MET A 24 -7.72 -0.28 12.56
N THR A 25 -8.39 0.79 12.98
CA THR A 25 -9.84 0.89 12.86
C THR A 25 -10.31 1.94 11.87
N ARG A 26 -9.44 2.89 11.47
CA ARG A 26 -9.82 3.99 10.59
C ARG A 26 -9.25 3.90 9.19
N LYS A 27 -8.27 3.04 8.98
CA LYS A 27 -7.67 2.83 7.67
C LYS A 27 -7.08 1.44 7.57
N TRP A 28 -6.76 1.05 6.36
CA TRP A 28 -6.22 -0.28 6.09
C TRP A 28 -4.69 -0.30 6.11
N GLY A 29 -4.06 0.86 5.91
CA GLY A 29 -2.61 0.96 5.93
C GLY A 29 -2.14 2.39 6.09
N SER A 30 -0.87 2.55 6.35
CA SER A 30 -0.22 3.86 6.44
C SER A 30 1.25 3.75 6.05
N CYS A 31 1.82 4.90 5.68
CA CYS A 31 3.22 5.01 5.36
C CYS A 31 3.77 6.27 6.05
N SER A 32 4.78 6.12 6.88
CA SER A 32 5.42 7.27 7.53
C SER A 32 6.55 7.81 6.65
N THR A 33 6.92 9.07 6.89
CA THR A 33 8.04 9.69 6.20
C THR A 33 9.38 9.03 6.54
N SER A 34 9.45 8.29 7.63
CA SER A 34 10.65 7.55 8.02
C SER A 34 10.75 6.15 7.39
N GLY A 35 9.81 5.78 6.51
CA GLY A 35 9.87 4.52 5.79
C GLY A 35 9.19 3.36 6.50
N ILE A 36 8.30 3.63 7.46
CA ILE A 36 7.56 2.60 8.17
C ILE A 36 6.21 2.39 7.50
N ILE A 37 5.97 1.16 7.06
CA ILE A 37 4.68 0.74 6.51
C ILE A 37 3.92 0.02 7.61
N THR A 38 2.68 0.43 7.87
CA THR A 38 1.81 -0.24 8.83
C THR A 38 0.58 -0.75 8.09
N LEU A 39 0.23 -2.01 8.31
CA LEU A 39 -0.92 -2.65 7.68
C LEU A 39 -1.89 -3.13 8.76
N ALA A 40 -3.19 -2.98 8.49
CA ALA A 40 -4.21 -3.46 9.41
C ALA A 40 -4.18 -4.99 9.48
N GLY A 41 -4.34 -5.52 10.70
CA GLY A 41 -4.29 -6.98 10.89
C GLY A 41 -5.37 -7.71 10.11
N ASP A 42 -6.58 -7.17 10.04
CA ASP A 42 -7.68 -7.78 9.31
C ASP A 42 -7.65 -7.51 7.79
N LEU A 43 -6.64 -6.79 7.30
CA LEU A 43 -6.45 -6.64 5.86
C LEU A 43 -6.26 -8.00 5.19
N ALA A 44 -5.59 -8.93 5.85
CA ALA A 44 -5.35 -10.27 5.31
C ALA A 44 -6.63 -11.03 5.00
N ASP A 45 -7.75 -10.68 5.65
CA ASP A 45 -9.05 -11.33 5.45
C ASP A 45 -9.83 -10.77 4.27
N GLN A 46 -9.33 -9.72 3.64
CA GLN A 46 -9.99 -9.09 2.51
C GLN A 46 -9.65 -9.81 1.20
N GLY A 47 -10.40 -9.50 0.15
CA GLY A 47 -10.11 -10.07 -1.17
C GLY A 47 -8.71 -9.71 -1.66
N PRO A 48 -8.08 -10.60 -2.46
CA PRO A 48 -6.68 -10.42 -2.85
C PRO A 48 -6.44 -9.13 -3.63
N GLN A 49 -7.38 -8.69 -4.44
CA GLN A 49 -7.22 -7.45 -5.19
C GLN A 49 -7.17 -6.23 -4.28
N PHE A 50 -7.98 -6.22 -3.22
CA PHE A 50 -7.96 -5.13 -2.26
C PHE A 50 -6.67 -5.13 -1.44
N VAL A 51 -6.21 -6.30 -1.04
CA VAL A 51 -4.92 -6.44 -0.33
C VAL A 51 -3.78 -5.87 -1.19
N ASP A 52 -3.74 -6.25 -2.46
CA ASP A 52 -2.74 -5.74 -3.40
C ASP A 52 -2.81 -4.22 -3.53
N PHE A 53 -4.02 -3.69 -3.64
CA PHE A 53 -4.21 -2.24 -3.74
C PHE A 53 -3.65 -1.51 -2.52
N VAL A 54 -4.01 -1.95 -1.31
CA VAL A 54 -3.57 -1.27 -0.09
C VAL A 54 -2.05 -1.32 0.03
N ILE A 55 -1.45 -2.50 -0.19
CA ILE A 55 0.00 -2.67 -0.10
C ILE A 55 0.71 -1.79 -1.13
N ALA A 56 0.29 -1.83 -2.39
CA ALA A 56 0.90 -1.03 -3.43
C ALA A 56 0.76 0.47 -3.15
N HIS A 57 -0.42 0.89 -2.68
CA HIS A 57 -0.70 2.28 -2.34
C HIS A 57 0.27 2.79 -1.28
N GLU A 58 0.44 2.05 -0.19
CA GLU A 58 1.32 2.49 0.90
C GLU A 58 2.79 2.43 0.50
N LEU A 59 3.20 1.39 -0.19
CA LEU A 59 4.59 1.28 -0.65
C LEU A 59 4.96 2.38 -1.64
N LEU A 60 4.03 2.75 -2.52
CA LEU A 60 4.30 3.79 -3.50
C LEU A 60 4.56 5.15 -2.83
N HIS A 61 3.98 5.40 -1.65
CA HIS A 61 4.27 6.60 -0.89
C HIS A 61 5.73 6.73 -0.46
N LEU A 62 6.50 5.65 -0.47
CA LEU A 62 7.95 5.73 -0.22
C LEU A 62 8.68 6.47 -1.33
N ARG A 63 8.13 6.50 -2.55
CA ARG A 63 8.70 7.20 -3.69
C ARG A 63 7.98 8.50 -4.01
N VAL A 64 6.66 8.50 -3.84
CA VAL A 64 5.79 9.61 -4.26
C VAL A 64 4.89 9.96 -3.08
N PRO A 65 5.28 10.95 -2.25
CA PRO A 65 4.57 11.24 -1.01
C PRO A 65 3.14 11.76 -1.21
N ASN A 66 2.89 12.52 -2.26
CA ASN A 66 1.57 13.10 -2.47
C ASN A 66 0.81 12.40 -3.60
N HIS A 67 -0.53 12.53 -3.57
CA HIS A 67 -1.43 11.90 -4.54
C HIS A 67 -1.56 12.72 -5.82
N GLY A 68 -0.46 13.28 -6.32
CA GLY A 68 -0.47 14.05 -7.54
C GLY A 68 -0.46 13.19 -8.79
N LYS A 69 -0.15 13.81 -9.93
CA LYS A 69 -0.24 13.15 -11.24
C LYS A 69 0.69 11.95 -11.35
N LEU A 70 1.90 12.04 -10.82
CA LEU A 70 2.83 10.92 -10.86
C LEU A 70 2.30 9.72 -10.08
N PHE A 71 1.76 9.97 -8.88
CA PHE A 71 1.18 8.91 -8.06
C PHE A 71 0.04 8.22 -8.79
N THR A 72 -0.90 8.99 -9.33
CA THR A 72 -2.06 8.42 -10.02
C THR A 72 -1.67 7.66 -11.27
N THR A 73 -0.67 8.15 -12.00
CA THR A 73 -0.16 7.45 -13.18
C THR A 73 0.44 6.11 -12.82
N LEU A 74 1.30 6.07 -11.79
CA LEU A 74 1.93 4.83 -11.35
C LEU A 74 0.91 3.84 -10.79
N MET A 75 -0.05 4.32 -10.00
CA MET A 75 -1.12 3.44 -9.53
C MET A 75 -1.92 2.84 -10.67
N THR A 76 -2.25 3.64 -11.69
CA THR A 76 -3.01 3.16 -12.85
C THR A 76 -2.23 2.08 -13.62
N VAL A 77 -0.93 2.24 -13.74
CA VAL A 77 -0.07 1.25 -14.42
C VAL A 77 -0.02 -0.06 -13.64
N HIS A 78 0.16 0.01 -12.32
CA HIS A 78 0.41 -1.18 -11.50
C HIS A 78 -0.85 -1.81 -10.93
N VAL A 79 -1.89 -1.03 -10.67
CA VAL A 79 -3.15 -1.49 -10.09
C VAL A 79 -4.31 -0.83 -10.86
N PRO A 80 -4.64 -1.32 -12.08
CA PRO A 80 -5.56 -0.60 -12.98
C PRO A 80 -6.93 -0.24 -12.41
N ASN A 81 -7.44 -1.04 -11.46
CA ASN A 81 -8.78 -0.83 -10.91
C ASN A 81 -8.79 -0.05 -9.59
N TRP A 82 -7.69 0.61 -9.27
CA TRP A 82 -7.50 1.22 -7.95
C TRP A 82 -8.50 2.33 -7.62
N ARG A 83 -9.05 3.03 -8.63
CA ARG A 83 -9.94 4.17 -8.39
C ARG A 83 -11.25 3.78 -7.72
N GLY A 84 -11.67 2.54 -7.86
CA GLY A 84 -12.86 2.03 -7.19
C GLY A 84 -12.61 1.59 -5.76
N MET A 85 -11.39 1.69 -5.28
CA MET A 85 -10.99 1.21 -3.95
C MET A 85 -10.62 2.39 -3.05
N ASN A 86 -10.62 2.15 -1.72
CA ASN A 86 -10.34 3.21 -0.77
C ASN A 86 -9.63 2.62 0.44
N VAL A 87 -8.51 3.24 0.85
CA VAL A 87 -7.74 2.79 2.02
C VAL A 87 -8.34 3.25 3.34
N LEU A 88 -9.30 4.15 3.31
CA LEU A 88 -10.01 4.59 4.52
C LEU A 88 -11.15 3.63 4.84
N ARG A 89 -11.33 3.39 6.12
CA ARG A 89 -12.47 2.65 6.62
C ARG A 89 -13.57 3.62 6.98
#